data_58114c4000d80ea34a5c0cdbde9df9d8
#
_entry.id   58114c4000d80ea34a5c0cdbde9df9d8
#
_cell.length_a   1.000
_cell.length_b   1.000
_cell.length_c   1.000
_cell.angle_alpha   90.00
_cell.angle_beta   90.00
_cell.angle_gamma   90.00
#
_symmetry.space_group_name_H-M   'P 1'
#
loop_
_entity.id
_entity.type
_entity.pdbx_description
1 polymer ?
#
loop_
_entity_poly.entity_id
_entity_poly.type
_entity_poly.pdbx_seq_one_letter_code
_entity_poly.pdbx_strand_id
1 'polypeptide(L)'
;AHTATTAFLAWPEFGEMLGGRYDNHPWNTVEVPIVNEAPDFPATKHFPAVFNFTDEMYQSKDFSRANSRVLLRMDASKLPPKEGAHPIDGDFPLVWAKMYGKGRVAYSALGHDAKVWDNPDIQKMYLELIRWSLGQTEGDVTPRPFRK
;
A
#
# COMPACT_ATOMS: atom_id res chain seq x y z
N ALA A 1 -8.09 0.30 -4.81
CA ALA A 1 -8.26 0.93 -3.51
C ALA A 1 -8.69 -0.14 -2.51
N HIS A 2 -8.45 0.09 -1.27
CA HIS A 2 -8.74 -0.69 -0.06
C HIS A 2 -9.25 -2.14 -0.28
N THR A 3 -10.54 -2.33 -0.55
CA THR A 3 -11.18 -3.64 -0.74
C THR A 3 -10.85 -4.37 -2.05
N ALA A 4 -10.05 -3.82 -2.95
CA ALA A 4 -9.73 -4.50 -4.20
C ALA A 4 -9.02 -5.84 -3.98
N THR A 5 -8.22 -5.97 -2.92
CA THR A 5 -7.52 -7.20 -2.57
C THR A 5 -8.41 -8.30 -1.98
N THR A 6 -9.67 -7.98 -1.62
CA THR A 6 -10.69 -8.95 -1.22
C THR A 6 -11.55 -9.44 -2.39
N ALA A 7 -11.46 -8.78 -3.55
CA ALA A 7 -12.24 -9.13 -4.72
C ALA A 7 -11.61 -10.31 -5.49
N PHE A 8 -12.47 -11.07 -6.16
CA PHE A 8 -12.06 -12.13 -7.09
C PHE A 8 -11.06 -13.14 -6.50
N LEU A 9 -11.24 -13.54 -5.25
CA LEU A 9 -10.31 -14.43 -4.53
C LEU A 9 -10.09 -15.78 -5.24
N ALA A 10 -11.06 -16.25 -6.02
CA ALA A 10 -10.95 -17.47 -6.81
C ALA A 10 -10.25 -17.27 -8.18
N TRP A 11 -9.80 -16.06 -8.49
CA TRP A 11 -9.10 -15.73 -9.74
C TRP A 11 -7.64 -15.40 -9.46
N PRO A 12 -6.70 -16.37 -9.64
CA PRO A 12 -5.28 -16.19 -9.29
C PRO A 12 -4.63 -15.01 -10.00
N GLU A 13 -4.89 -14.83 -11.29
CA GLU A 13 -4.26 -13.79 -12.11
C GLU A 13 -4.65 -12.39 -11.65
N PHE A 14 -5.84 -12.23 -11.06
CA PHE A 14 -6.22 -10.94 -10.47
C PHE A 14 -5.36 -10.60 -9.25
N GLY A 15 -5.08 -11.58 -8.38
CA GLY A 15 -4.18 -11.41 -7.25
C GLY A 15 -2.73 -11.11 -7.68
N GLU A 16 -2.25 -11.80 -8.69
CA GLU A 16 -0.92 -11.55 -9.30
C GLU A 16 -0.82 -10.14 -9.89
N MET A 17 -1.86 -9.72 -10.60
CA MET A 17 -1.95 -8.36 -11.17
C MET A 17 -1.89 -7.32 -10.06
N LEU A 18 -2.68 -7.47 -8.99
CA LEU A 18 -2.68 -6.54 -7.86
C LEU A 18 -1.35 -6.56 -7.09
N GLY A 19 -0.66 -7.71 -7.06
CA GLY A 19 0.60 -7.89 -6.34
C GLY A 19 0.43 -8.30 -4.88
N GLY A 20 -0.79 -8.65 -4.46
CA GLY A 20 -1.12 -9.14 -3.12
C GLY A 20 -2.61 -9.32 -2.94
N ARG A 21 -2.98 -10.05 -1.91
CA ARG A 21 -4.36 -10.31 -1.51
C ARG A 21 -4.56 -9.92 -0.06
N TYR A 22 -5.79 -9.59 0.29
CA TYR A 22 -6.18 -9.39 1.67
C TYR A 22 -5.95 -10.69 2.48
N ASP A 23 -5.34 -10.53 3.64
CA ASP A 23 -5.19 -11.58 4.62
C ASP A 23 -6.06 -11.30 5.85
N ASN A 24 -5.78 -10.18 6.52
CA ASN A 24 -6.44 -9.80 7.77
C ASN A 24 -6.26 -8.29 8.03
N HIS A 25 -6.91 -7.79 9.09
CA HIS A 25 -6.69 -6.45 9.67
C HIS A 25 -6.56 -6.55 11.20
N PRO A 26 -5.46 -7.13 11.72
CA PRO A 26 -5.37 -7.55 13.12
C PRO A 26 -5.65 -6.42 14.13
N TRP A 27 -5.27 -5.19 13.80
CA TRP A 27 -5.48 -4.01 14.65
C TRP A 27 -6.79 -3.25 14.37
N ASN A 28 -7.58 -3.68 13.36
CA ASN A 28 -8.74 -2.93 12.86
C ASN A 28 -8.36 -1.48 12.49
N THR A 29 -9.19 -0.52 12.90
CA THR A 29 -8.87 0.91 12.76
C THR A 29 -7.91 1.31 13.86
N VAL A 30 -6.73 1.80 13.49
CA VAL A 30 -5.66 2.18 14.42
C VAL A 30 -4.86 3.36 13.88
N GLU A 31 -4.42 4.24 14.78
CA GLU A 31 -3.40 5.23 14.44
C GLU A 31 -2.01 4.58 14.49
N VAL A 32 -1.24 4.74 13.43
CA VAL A 32 0.09 4.15 13.32
C VAL A 32 1.02 5.04 12.50
N PRO A 33 2.34 5.05 12.80
CA PRO A 33 3.31 5.67 11.93
C PRO A 33 3.37 4.96 10.58
N ILE A 34 3.27 5.75 9.51
CA ILE A 34 3.47 5.32 8.12
C ILE A 34 4.82 5.86 7.65
N VAL A 35 5.63 4.98 7.10
CA VAL A 35 6.93 5.32 6.50
C VAL A 35 6.77 5.49 5.00
N ASN A 36 7.20 6.64 4.50
CA ASN A 36 7.29 6.93 3.07
C ASN A 36 8.61 6.41 2.53
N GLU A 37 8.57 5.31 1.78
CA GLU A 37 9.75 4.68 1.16
C GLU A 37 10.04 5.19 -0.25
N ALA A 38 9.18 6.03 -0.80
CA ALA A 38 9.30 6.54 -2.15
C ALA A 38 9.02 8.06 -2.21
N PRO A 39 9.87 8.89 -1.54
CA PRO A 39 9.65 10.34 -1.48
C PRO A 39 9.73 11.04 -2.85
N ASP A 40 10.30 10.37 -3.85
CA ASP A 40 10.40 10.88 -5.22
C ASP A 40 9.25 10.40 -6.13
N PHE A 41 8.41 9.48 -5.65
CA PHE A 41 7.28 8.99 -6.45
C PHE A 41 6.14 10.03 -6.47
N PRO A 42 5.50 10.30 -7.62
CA PRO A 42 4.48 11.36 -7.73
C PRO A 42 3.39 11.30 -6.65
N ALA A 43 2.92 10.09 -6.34
CA ALA A 43 1.82 9.89 -5.40
C ALA A 43 2.21 10.06 -3.92
N THR A 44 3.51 10.03 -3.60
CA THR A 44 3.97 10.05 -2.20
C THR A 44 4.92 11.19 -1.87
N LYS A 45 5.38 11.95 -2.88
CA LYS A 45 6.35 13.04 -2.70
C LYS A 45 5.92 14.18 -1.77
N HIS A 46 4.62 14.30 -1.51
CA HIS A 46 4.07 15.34 -0.64
C HIS A 46 3.95 14.89 0.82
N PHE A 47 4.08 13.58 1.10
CA PHE A 47 4.14 13.09 2.48
C PHE A 47 5.53 13.27 3.06
N PRO A 48 5.64 13.56 4.36
CA PRO A 48 6.92 13.51 5.07
C PRO A 48 7.48 12.08 5.09
N ALA A 49 8.74 11.94 5.52
CA ALA A 49 9.39 10.63 5.62
C ALA A 49 8.64 9.66 6.56
N VAL A 50 8.05 10.20 7.63
CA VAL A 50 7.18 9.45 8.56
C VAL A 50 6.03 10.37 8.96
N PHE A 51 4.81 9.82 9.01
CA PHE A 51 3.62 10.52 9.47
C PHE A 51 2.64 9.55 10.13
N ASN A 52 1.88 10.04 11.12
CA ASN A 52 0.83 9.24 11.72
C ASN A 52 -0.44 9.28 10.88
N PHE A 53 -1.10 8.14 10.76
CA PHE A 53 -2.36 8.04 10.04
C PHE A 53 -3.29 7.02 10.70
N THR A 54 -4.58 7.33 10.71
CA THR A 54 -5.62 6.47 11.27
C THR A 54 -6.50 5.95 10.15
N ASP A 55 -6.54 4.62 10.01
CA ASP A 55 -7.45 3.91 9.10
C ASP A 55 -7.53 2.43 9.52
N GLU A 56 -8.34 1.63 8.84
CA GLU A 56 -8.29 0.18 8.96
C GLU A 56 -7.04 -0.35 8.22
N MET A 57 -6.09 -0.87 8.99
CA MET A 57 -4.79 -1.28 8.46
C MET A 57 -4.82 -2.72 7.98
N TYR A 58 -4.86 -2.90 6.65
CA TYR A 58 -4.81 -4.22 6.03
C TYR A 58 -3.42 -4.85 6.11
N GLN A 59 -3.43 -6.13 6.44
CA GLN A 59 -2.33 -7.04 6.21
C GLN A 59 -2.59 -7.79 4.92
N SER A 60 -1.57 -7.92 4.09
CA SER A 60 -1.65 -8.64 2.82
C SER A 60 -0.96 -10.00 2.91
N LYS A 61 -1.43 -10.96 2.13
CA LYS A 61 -0.74 -12.22 1.80
C LYS A 61 -0.42 -12.28 0.31
N ASP A 62 0.42 -13.20 -0.08
CA ASP A 62 0.86 -13.39 -1.48
C ASP A 62 1.54 -12.12 -2.07
N PHE A 63 2.00 -11.23 -1.20
CA PHE A 63 2.74 -10.03 -1.59
C PHE A 63 4.24 -10.34 -1.67
N SER A 64 4.94 -9.69 -2.61
CA SER A 64 6.40 -9.79 -2.71
C SER A 64 7.04 -8.47 -3.10
N ARG A 65 8.00 -8.02 -2.29
CA ARG A 65 8.85 -6.87 -2.62
C ARG A 65 9.73 -7.09 -3.84
N ALA A 66 9.98 -8.36 -4.23
CA ALA A 66 10.71 -8.67 -5.47
C ALA A 66 9.93 -8.28 -6.73
N ASN A 67 8.61 -8.16 -6.61
CA ASN A 67 7.71 -7.90 -7.74
C ASN A 67 7.00 -6.54 -7.64
N SER A 68 7.18 -5.81 -6.53
CA SER A 68 6.43 -4.58 -6.26
C SER A 68 7.31 -3.53 -5.60
N ARG A 69 7.14 -2.28 -5.98
CA ARG A 69 7.73 -1.12 -5.32
C ARG A 69 6.80 -0.67 -4.21
N VAL A 70 7.18 -0.88 -2.96
CA VAL A 70 6.44 -0.31 -1.82
C VAL A 70 6.67 1.21 -1.81
N LEU A 71 5.57 1.94 -1.72
CA LEU A 71 5.55 3.40 -1.63
C LEU A 71 5.35 3.85 -0.19
N LEU A 72 4.35 3.27 0.50
CA LEU A 72 4.07 3.52 1.91
C LEU A 72 3.95 2.18 2.64
N ARG A 73 4.49 2.10 3.85
CA ARG A 73 4.33 0.96 4.76
C ARG A 73 3.98 1.39 6.17
N MET A 74 3.31 0.52 6.90
CA MET A 74 3.06 0.69 8.33
C MET A 74 4.31 0.35 9.14
N ASP A 75 4.66 1.17 10.14
CA ASP A 75 5.66 0.81 11.16
C ASP A 75 4.98 0.08 12.33
N ALA A 76 4.72 -1.21 12.15
CA ALA A 76 4.08 -2.03 13.17
C ALA A 76 4.94 -2.22 14.43
N SER A 77 6.24 -1.87 14.41
CA SER A 77 7.09 -1.92 15.62
C SER A 77 6.64 -0.95 16.71
N LYS A 78 5.81 0.02 16.36
CA LYS A 78 5.22 1.00 17.27
C LYS A 78 3.86 0.56 17.83
N LEU A 79 3.34 -0.58 17.36
CA LEU A 79 2.09 -1.14 17.85
C LEU A 79 2.35 -2.28 18.84
N PRO A 80 1.42 -2.51 19.79
CA PRO A 80 1.51 -3.70 20.63
C PRO A 80 1.41 -4.95 19.77
N PRO A 81 2.08 -6.04 20.16
CA PRO A 81 1.93 -7.34 19.53
C PRO A 81 0.45 -7.72 19.42
N LYS A 82 0.06 -8.26 18.26
CA LYS A 82 -1.34 -8.62 18.00
C LYS A 82 -1.41 -10.02 17.42
N GLU A 83 -2.29 -10.84 18.00
CA GLU A 83 -2.62 -12.15 17.45
C GLU A 83 -3.16 -12.00 16.02
N GLY A 84 -2.73 -12.87 15.12
CA GLY A 84 -3.08 -12.81 13.71
C GLY A 84 -2.26 -11.81 12.88
N ALA A 85 -1.28 -11.11 13.49
CA ALA A 85 -0.36 -10.28 12.74
C ALA A 85 0.75 -11.14 12.11
N HIS A 86 0.83 -11.16 10.80
CA HIS A 86 1.77 -11.95 10.00
C HIS A 86 2.54 -11.04 9.03
N PRO A 87 3.65 -10.43 9.46
CA PRO A 87 4.43 -9.57 8.57
C PRO A 87 5.03 -10.38 7.42
N ILE A 88 4.89 -9.89 6.19
CA ILE A 88 5.58 -10.47 5.05
C ILE A 88 7.02 -9.91 5.05
N ASP A 89 8.00 -10.79 5.21
CA ASP A 89 9.42 -10.41 5.32
C ASP A 89 9.69 -9.36 6.43
N GLY A 90 8.88 -9.35 7.49
CA GLY A 90 8.95 -8.37 8.58
C GLY A 90 8.29 -7.04 8.29
N ASP A 91 7.48 -6.96 7.25
CA ASP A 91 6.94 -5.73 6.68
C ASP A 91 5.41 -5.75 6.57
N PHE A 92 4.81 -4.55 6.59
CA PHE A 92 3.38 -4.33 6.36
C PHE A 92 3.19 -3.26 5.28
N PRO A 93 3.29 -3.64 3.98
CA PRO A 93 3.08 -2.71 2.88
C PRO A 93 1.62 -2.25 2.83
N LEU A 94 1.38 -0.95 2.67
CA LEU A 94 0.05 -0.35 2.56
C LEU A 94 -0.22 0.19 1.16
N VAL A 95 0.78 0.78 0.52
CA VAL A 95 0.67 1.34 -0.83
C VAL A 95 1.84 0.84 -1.66
N TRP A 96 1.55 0.31 -2.84
CA TRP A 96 2.60 -0.13 -3.78
C TRP A 96 2.21 0.12 -5.22
N ALA A 97 3.22 0.09 -6.08
CA ALA A 97 3.09 0.17 -7.52
C ALA A 97 3.98 -0.87 -8.21
N LYS A 98 3.55 -1.38 -9.35
CA LYS A 98 4.27 -2.39 -10.13
C LYS A 98 3.90 -2.35 -11.60
N MET A 99 4.72 -2.98 -12.44
CA MET A 99 4.32 -3.36 -13.78
C MET A 99 3.66 -4.74 -13.76
N TYR A 100 2.62 -4.93 -14.58
CA TYR A 100 2.05 -6.23 -14.87
C TYR A 100 1.91 -6.36 -16.39
N GLY A 101 2.78 -7.14 -17.01
CA GLY A 101 2.97 -7.08 -18.46
C GLY A 101 3.36 -5.67 -18.90
N LYS A 102 2.57 -5.08 -19.79
CA LYS A 102 2.75 -3.68 -20.24
C LYS A 102 1.92 -2.67 -19.42
N GLY A 103 1.09 -3.16 -18.48
CA GLY A 103 0.21 -2.33 -17.67
C GLY A 103 0.89 -1.81 -16.42
N ARG A 104 0.45 -0.64 -15.96
CA ARG A 104 0.84 -0.03 -14.68
C ARG A 104 -0.24 -0.31 -13.63
N VAL A 105 0.13 -0.91 -12.51
CA VAL A 105 -0.79 -1.27 -11.44
C VAL A 105 -0.36 -0.60 -10.15
N ALA A 106 -1.28 0.11 -9.53
CA ALA A 106 -1.09 0.69 -8.21
C ALA A 106 -2.21 0.24 -7.27
N TYR A 107 -1.85 -0.03 -6.02
CA TYR A 107 -2.77 -0.38 -4.96
C TYR A 107 -2.52 0.47 -3.73
N SER A 108 -3.60 0.80 -3.01
CA SER A 108 -3.56 1.39 -1.69
C SER A 108 -4.55 0.68 -0.78
N ALA A 109 -4.09 0.27 0.39
CA ALA A 109 -4.91 -0.26 1.47
C ALA A 109 -5.63 0.85 2.27
N LEU A 110 -5.29 2.11 2.06
CA LEU A 110 -5.94 3.23 2.73
C LEU A 110 -7.28 3.56 2.06
N GLY A 111 -8.28 3.97 2.86
CA GLY A 111 -9.59 4.39 2.36
C GLY A 111 -10.77 3.57 2.87
N HIS A 112 -10.67 2.96 4.07
CA HIS A 112 -11.79 2.28 4.72
C HIS A 112 -12.82 3.29 5.25
N ASP A 113 -12.37 4.21 6.09
CA ASP A 113 -13.26 5.21 6.69
C ASP A 113 -13.58 6.34 5.70
N ALA A 114 -14.82 6.80 5.69
CA ALA A 114 -15.24 7.95 4.88
C ALA A 114 -14.38 9.20 5.12
N LYS A 115 -13.94 9.43 6.35
CA LYS A 115 -13.06 10.56 6.72
C LYS A 115 -11.71 10.53 6.00
N VAL A 116 -11.24 9.35 5.61
CA VAL A 116 -9.98 9.22 4.87
C VAL A 116 -10.09 9.91 3.52
N TRP A 117 -11.27 9.87 2.89
CA TRP A 117 -11.53 10.49 1.59
C TRP A 117 -11.67 12.01 1.66
N ASP A 118 -11.89 12.59 2.85
CA ASP A 118 -11.88 14.04 3.08
C ASP A 118 -10.46 14.59 3.28
N ASN A 119 -9.46 13.72 3.45
CA ASN A 119 -8.07 14.11 3.64
C ASN A 119 -7.43 14.53 2.30
N PRO A 120 -6.96 15.79 2.14
CA PRO A 120 -6.43 16.28 0.88
C PRO A 120 -5.15 15.59 0.42
N ASP A 121 -4.32 15.08 1.35
CA ASP A 121 -3.11 14.36 0.99
C ASP A 121 -3.43 12.96 0.44
N ILE A 122 -4.46 12.30 0.98
CA ILE A 122 -4.97 11.03 0.46
C ILE A 122 -5.61 11.23 -0.92
N GLN A 123 -6.42 12.26 -1.09
CA GLN A 123 -7.00 12.60 -2.40
C GLN A 123 -5.92 12.84 -3.44
N LYS A 124 -4.88 13.59 -3.08
CA LYS A 124 -3.74 13.87 -3.95
C LYS A 124 -2.96 12.58 -4.28
N MET A 125 -2.73 11.73 -3.29
CA MET A 125 -2.10 10.42 -3.50
C MET A 125 -2.87 9.60 -4.54
N TYR A 126 -4.18 9.45 -4.37
CA TYR A 126 -5.01 8.69 -5.31
C TYR A 126 -5.03 9.30 -6.71
N LEU A 127 -5.12 10.63 -6.82
CA LEU A 127 -5.06 11.31 -8.11
C LEU A 127 -3.73 11.01 -8.84
N GLU A 128 -2.61 11.08 -8.13
CA GLU A 128 -1.30 10.81 -8.73
C GLU A 128 -1.07 9.32 -9.02
N LEU A 129 -1.63 8.38 -8.23
CA LEU A 129 -1.64 6.96 -8.55
C LEU A 129 -2.42 6.71 -9.86
N ILE A 130 -3.58 7.36 -10.04
CA ILE A 130 -4.37 7.25 -11.26
C ILE A 130 -3.60 7.82 -12.45
N ARG A 131 -3.02 9.03 -12.34
CA ARG A 131 -2.20 9.65 -13.40
C ARG A 131 -1.02 8.78 -13.80
N TRP A 132 -0.33 8.22 -12.81
CA TRP A 132 0.77 7.29 -13.07
C TRP A 132 0.28 6.03 -13.80
N SER A 133 -0.83 5.43 -13.36
CA SER A 133 -1.41 4.24 -13.99
C SER A 133 -1.84 4.49 -15.43
N LEU A 134 -2.27 5.72 -15.75
CA LEU A 134 -2.62 6.16 -17.11
C LEU A 134 -1.40 6.60 -17.95
N GLY A 135 -0.19 6.56 -17.41
CA GLY A 135 1.02 6.98 -18.11
C GLY A 135 1.17 8.49 -18.27
N GLN A 136 0.44 9.28 -17.48
CA GLN A 136 0.50 10.76 -17.52
C GLN A 136 1.62 11.32 -16.66
N THR A 137 2.15 10.53 -15.72
CA THR A 137 3.32 10.86 -14.89
C THR A 137 4.25 9.66 -14.84
N GLU A 138 5.54 9.91 -14.65
CA GLU A 138 6.56 8.86 -14.48
C GLU A 138 6.89 8.66 -13.00
N GLY A 139 7.28 7.43 -12.64
CA GLY A 139 7.70 7.06 -11.29
C GLY A 139 8.46 5.75 -11.31
N ASP A 140 9.54 5.67 -10.54
CA ASP A 140 10.37 4.46 -10.43
C ASP A 140 9.62 3.38 -9.65
N VAL A 141 9.33 2.28 -10.31
CA VAL A 141 8.73 1.07 -9.70
C VAL A 141 9.71 -0.08 -9.58
N THR A 142 11.00 0.19 -9.67
CA THR A 142 12.04 -0.81 -9.40
C THR A 142 11.85 -1.36 -8.00
N PRO A 143 11.66 -2.68 -7.85
CA PRO A 143 11.51 -3.32 -6.54
C PRO A 143 12.68 -3.04 -5.62
N ARG A 144 12.40 -2.84 -4.34
CA ARG A 144 13.43 -2.61 -3.32
C ARG A 144 13.22 -3.53 -2.12
N PRO A 145 14.28 -4.15 -1.59
CA PRO A 145 14.17 -4.97 -0.40
C PRO A 145 13.72 -4.13 0.80
N PHE A 146 13.07 -4.79 1.76
CA PHE A 146 12.78 -4.17 3.04
C PHE A 146 14.09 -3.85 3.78
N ARG A 147 14.19 -2.64 4.26
CA ARG A 147 15.29 -2.20 5.13
C ARG A 147 14.69 -1.89 6.50
N LYS A 148 15.16 -2.61 7.52
CA LYS A 148 14.82 -2.33 8.92
C LYS A 148 15.36 -0.99 9.37
#